data_7772bf79637d02eedb25842d43be6ba0
#
_entry.id   7772bf79637d02eedb25842d43be6ba0
#
_cell.length_a   1.000
_cell.length_b   1.000
_cell.length_c   1.000
_cell.angle_alpha   90.00
_cell.angle_beta   90.00
_cell.angle_gamma   90.00
#
_symmetry.space_group_name_H-M   'P 1'
#
loop_
_entity.id
_entity.type
_entity.pdbx_description
1 polymer ?
#
loop_
_entity_poly.entity_id
_entity_poly.type
_entity_poly.pdbx_seq_one_letter_code
_entity_poly.pdbx_strand_id
1 'polypeptide(L)'
;QLPIQKLEAGEDGRTFTFQITSSQEAKKDSTDKDKGPKKEIFFFSYDYPTRKLTWLKEKKKETEYPDWASFSPDGKTVVYAKDLNLYRMSREDYEKLKKDDKDSTVTDIQLTTFGVKDFGFGQPYSLLNTDTLCNGKRKGVWGIVWSPDSRYFAVTVEDERAVKDLWVINSMASPRPTLETYKYQMPGEKEAPVQHLFLFDMNDNSYKEIRTSAFKDQTLRLARKPWRQKDRDRKEVASVWLGDNNRFFVTRSSRDLHRIDICSYTVGQDSICPIIEERMNTYQEVRPLAAVGDGKELIQWSERDGWAHLYLYLSLIHI
;
A
#
# COMPACT_ATOMS: atom_id res chain seq x y z
N GLN A 1 -24.23 -29.74 -3.89
CA GLN A 1 -23.64 -28.45 -4.27
C GLN A 1 -22.12 -28.63 -4.35
N LEU A 2 -21.51 -28.34 -5.51
CA LEU A 2 -20.05 -28.34 -5.64
C LEU A 2 -19.48 -27.14 -4.88
N PRO A 3 -18.47 -27.29 -4.01
CA PRO A 3 -17.87 -26.21 -3.25
C PRO A 3 -16.91 -25.39 -4.15
N ILE A 4 -17.48 -24.63 -5.09
CA ILE A 4 -16.71 -23.75 -5.97
C ILE A 4 -16.18 -22.57 -5.15
N GLN A 5 -14.88 -22.34 -5.23
CA GLN A 5 -14.16 -21.25 -4.57
C GLN A 5 -13.34 -20.48 -5.59
N LYS A 6 -13.06 -19.22 -5.30
CA LYS A 6 -12.25 -18.32 -6.13
C LYS A 6 -12.67 -18.33 -7.61
N LEU A 7 -13.96 -18.07 -7.85
CA LEU A 7 -14.47 -17.91 -9.19
C LEU A 7 -14.00 -16.57 -9.76
N GLU A 8 -13.30 -16.61 -10.88
CA GLU A 8 -12.75 -15.46 -11.59
C GLU A 8 -13.19 -15.48 -13.05
N ALA A 9 -13.61 -14.33 -13.57
CA ALA A 9 -13.91 -14.18 -14.99
C ALA A 9 -12.64 -13.78 -15.75
N GLY A 10 -12.40 -14.41 -16.88
CA GLY A 10 -11.34 -14.01 -17.80
C GLY A 10 -11.60 -12.65 -18.45
N GLU A 11 -10.56 -11.97 -18.93
CA GLU A 11 -10.66 -10.66 -19.59
C GLU A 11 -11.49 -10.69 -20.87
N ASP A 12 -11.60 -11.85 -21.50
CA ASP A 12 -12.41 -12.09 -22.68
C ASP A 12 -13.93 -12.16 -22.42
N GLY A 13 -14.34 -12.14 -21.14
CA GLY A 13 -15.72 -12.30 -20.69
C GLY A 13 -16.34 -13.67 -21.05
N ARG A 14 -15.53 -14.62 -21.52
CA ARG A 14 -15.96 -15.94 -21.99
C ARG A 14 -15.44 -17.08 -21.12
N THR A 15 -14.29 -16.88 -20.50
CA THR A 15 -13.61 -17.89 -19.72
C THR A 15 -13.79 -17.63 -18.23
N PHE A 16 -14.07 -18.68 -17.46
CA PHE A 16 -14.14 -18.62 -15.99
C PHE A 16 -13.14 -19.60 -15.40
N THR A 17 -12.38 -19.16 -14.41
CA THR A 17 -11.51 -20.04 -13.63
C THR A 17 -12.03 -20.16 -12.21
N PHE A 18 -11.89 -21.32 -11.63
CA PHE A 18 -12.31 -21.60 -10.25
C PHE A 18 -11.56 -22.76 -9.64
N GLN A 19 -11.63 -22.88 -8.33
CA GLN A 19 -11.05 -23.98 -7.60
C GLN A 19 -12.12 -24.79 -6.85
N ILE A 20 -11.84 -26.07 -6.66
CA ILE A 20 -12.64 -26.98 -5.83
C ILE A 20 -11.70 -27.64 -4.82
N THR A 21 -12.07 -27.58 -3.54
CA THR A 21 -11.35 -28.28 -2.48
C THR A 21 -11.87 -29.70 -2.35
N SER A 22 -10.97 -30.69 -2.45
CA SER A 22 -11.30 -32.10 -2.26
C SER A 22 -11.81 -32.38 -0.85
N SER A 23 -12.69 -33.36 -0.72
CA SER A 23 -13.02 -33.93 0.58
C SER A 23 -11.92 -34.85 1.12
N GLN A 24 -10.99 -35.27 0.26
CA GLN A 24 -9.87 -36.13 0.63
C GLN A 24 -8.65 -35.29 1.05
N GLU A 25 -7.90 -35.81 2.00
CA GLU A 25 -6.65 -35.19 2.43
C GLU A 25 -5.54 -35.45 1.39
N ALA A 26 -4.74 -34.41 1.09
CA ALA A 26 -3.57 -34.55 0.25
C ALA A 26 -2.54 -35.48 0.92
N LYS A 27 -1.86 -36.29 0.13
CA LYS A 27 -0.77 -37.14 0.64
C LYS A 27 0.30 -36.26 1.29
N LYS A 28 0.66 -36.58 2.54
CA LYS A 28 1.70 -35.81 3.28
C LYS A 28 3.04 -35.94 2.57
N ASP A 29 3.65 -34.85 2.21
CA ASP A 29 5.06 -34.80 1.88
C ASP A 29 5.88 -34.91 3.19
N SER A 30 6.90 -35.73 3.21
CA SER A 30 7.64 -36.12 4.42
C SER A 30 8.41 -34.98 5.11
N THR A 31 8.43 -33.80 4.50
CA THR A 31 9.18 -32.63 4.99
C THR A 31 8.34 -31.65 5.82
N ASP A 32 7.01 -31.77 5.85
CA ASP A 32 6.10 -30.80 6.49
C ASP A 32 5.51 -31.39 7.80
N LYS A 33 6.33 -31.51 8.84
CA LYS A 33 5.92 -32.13 10.12
C LYS A 33 4.95 -31.30 10.99
N ASP A 34 4.85 -29.99 10.75
CA ASP A 34 4.14 -29.05 11.66
C ASP A 34 2.83 -28.47 11.12
N LYS A 35 2.37 -28.87 9.94
CA LYS A 35 1.10 -28.36 9.39
C LYS A 35 0.03 -29.44 9.41
N GLY A 36 -1.16 -29.06 9.88
CA GLY A 36 -2.33 -29.95 9.90
C GLY A 36 -2.69 -30.47 8.49
N PRO A 37 -3.64 -31.44 8.37
CA PRO A 37 -3.99 -32.07 7.11
C PRO A 37 -4.42 -31.06 6.07
N LYS A 38 -3.71 -30.97 4.95
CA LYS A 38 -4.06 -30.13 3.81
C LYS A 38 -5.00 -30.89 2.88
N LYS A 39 -6.09 -30.27 2.48
CA LYS A 39 -6.99 -30.82 1.46
C LYS A 39 -6.42 -30.55 0.08
N GLU A 40 -6.59 -31.46 -0.84
CA GLU A 40 -6.20 -31.30 -2.23
C GLU A 40 -7.10 -30.27 -2.92
N ILE A 41 -6.50 -29.36 -3.70
CA ILE A 41 -7.22 -28.29 -4.41
C ILE A 41 -7.08 -28.54 -5.90
N PHE A 42 -8.20 -28.59 -6.59
CA PHE A 42 -8.26 -28.75 -8.04
C PHE A 42 -8.64 -27.41 -8.70
N PHE A 43 -7.96 -27.09 -9.77
CA PHE A 43 -8.19 -25.86 -10.55
C PHE A 43 -8.85 -26.18 -11.89
N PHE A 44 -9.84 -25.40 -12.27
CA PHE A 44 -10.59 -25.59 -13.49
C PHE A 44 -10.70 -24.29 -14.28
N SER A 45 -10.76 -24.43 -15.60
CA SER A 45 -11.17 -23.36 -16.52
C SER A 45 -12.42 -23.80 -17.28
N TYR A 46 -13.42 -22.93 -17.32
CA TYR A 46 -14.66 -23.16 -18.05
C TYR A 46 -14.82 -22.09 -19.14
N ASP A 47 -14.93 -22.53 -20.37
CA ASP A 47 -15.22 -21.69 -21.53
C ASP A 47 -16.73 -21.69 -21.76
N TYR A 48 -17.40 -20.54 -21.57
CA TYR A 48 -18.84 -20.42 -21.62
C TYR A 48 -19.42 -20.66 -23.03
N PRO A 49 -18.87 -20.10 -24.13
CA PRO A 49 -19.38 -20.32 -25.48
C PRO A 49 -19.32 -21.79 -25.92
N THR A 50 -18.23 -22.46 -25.65
CA THR A 50 -18.03 -23.86 -26.05
C THR A 50 -18.51 -24.86 -25.00
N ARG A 51 -18.91 -24.37 -23.81
CA ARG A 51 -19.29 -25.17 -22.63
C ARG A 51 -18.23 -26.19 -22.24
N LYS A 52 -16.98 -25.90 -22.52
CA LYS A 52 -15.86 -26.79 -22.25
C LYS A 52 -15.27 -26.54 -20.88
N LEU A 53 -15.23 -27.60 -20.06
CA LEU A 53 -14.53 -27.62 -18.77
C LEU A 53 -13.15 -28.24 -18.97
N THR A 54 -12.10 -27.54 -18.53
CA THR A 54 -10.72 -28.01 -18.61
C THR A 54 -10.13 -28.09 -17.20
N TRP A 55 -9.58 -29.23 -16.83
CA TRP A 55 -8.84 -29.39 -15.60
C TRP A 55 -7.44 -28.82 -15.78
N LEU A 56 -7.08 -27.84 -14.94
CA LEU A 56 -5.75 -27.25 -14.91
C LEU A 56 -4.90 -28.04 -13.91
N LYS A 57 -3.99 -28.87 -14.43
CA LYS A 57 -3.19 -29.82 -13.63
C LYS A 57 -2.28 -29.15 -12.59
N GLU A 58 -1.92 -27.89 -12.78
CA GLU A 58 -1.10 -27.13 -11.83
C GLU A 58 -1.55 -25.67 -11.80
N LYS A 59 -1.66 -25.09 -10.60
CA LYS A 59 -1.60 -23.65 -10.46
C LYS A 59 -0.18 -23.27 -10.90
N LYS A 60 -0.02 -22.35 -11.88
CA LYS A 60 1.29 -21.70 -12.09
C LYS A 60 1.78 -21.29 -10.70
N LYS A 61 2.94 -21.82 -10.27
CA LYS A 61 3.59 -21.33 -9.06
C LYS A 61 3.69 -19.83 -9.20
N GLU A 62 2.89 -19.11 -8.42
CA GLU A 62 3.05 -17.67 -8.30
C GLU A 62 4.48 -17.47 -7.82
N THR A 63 5.21 -16.67 -8.54
CA THR A 63 6.57 -16.32 -8.13
C THR A 63 6.40 -15.61 -6.79
N GLU A 64 6.86 -16.21 -5.70
CA GLU A 64 6.85 -15.56 -4.40
C GLU A 64 7.84 -14.38 -4.47
N TYR A 65 7.28 -13.17 -4.51
CA TYR A 65 8.07 -11.96 -4.36
C TYR A 65 8.20 -11.65 -2.87
N PRO A 66 9.39 -11.26 -2.42
CA PRO A 66 9.55 -10.88 -1.03
C PRO A 66 8.69 -9.65 -0.71
N ASP A 67 8.06 -9.65 0.46
CA ASP A 67 7.14 -8.60 0.91
C ASP A 67 7.81 -7.22 1.04
N TRP A 68 9.15 -7.19 1.06
CA TRP A 68 9.91 -5.94 1.17
C TRP A 68 10.07 -5.18 -0.15
N ALA A 69 9.84 -5.78 -1.31
CA ALA A 69 10.12 -5.17 -2.59
C ALA A 69 8.93 -4.34 -3.10
N SER A 70 9.12 -3.04 -3.32
CA SER A 70 8.18 -2.14 -4.00
C SER A 70 8.75 -1.75 -5.36
N PHE A 71 8.06 -2.16 -6.44
CA PHE A 71 8.52 -1.95 -7.82
C PHE A 71 8.02 -0.63 -8.39
N SER A 72 8.84 -0.01 -9.26
CA SER A 72 8.39 1.07 -10.15
C SER A 72 7.44 0.52 -11.23
N PRO A 73 6.58 1.35 -11.85
CA PRO A 73 5.67 0.93 -12.93
C PRO A 73 6.37 0.28 -14.12
N ASP A 74 7.57 0.73 -14.48
CA ASP A 74 8.39 0.15 -15.56
C ASP A 74 9.15 -1.12 -15.11
N GLY A 75 9.08 -1.47 -13.82
CA GLY A 75 9.71 -2.66 -13.24
C GLY A 75 11.23 -2.59 -13.11
N LYS A 76 11.87 -1.45 -13.39
CA LYS A 76 13.34 -1.32 -13.40
C LYS A 76 13.92 -0.99 -12.03
N THR A 77 13.16 -0.34 -11.18
CA THR A 77 13.61 0.12 -9.86
C THR A 77 12.83 -0.59 -8.76
N VAL A 78 13.52 -0.99 -7.72
CA VAL A 78 12.93 -1.57 -6.50
C VAL A 78 13.27 -0.68 -5.32
N VAL A 79 12.25 -0.24 -4.59
CA VAL A 79 12.39 0.58 -3.38
C VAL A 79 12.01 -0.25 -2.16
N TYR A 80 12.73 -0.07 -1.07
CA TYR A 80 12.52 -0.77 0.20
C TYR A 80 13.07 0.05 1.36
N ALA A 81 12.70 -0.32 2.57
CA ALA A 81 13.26 0.24 3.79
C ALA A 81 14.34 -0.67 4.36
N LYS A 82 15.35 -0.07 4.96
CA LYS A 82 16.39 -0.73 5.75
C LYS A 82 16.85 0.23 6.84
N ASP A 83 16.87 -0.24 8.08
CA ASP A 83 17.24 0.56 9.24
C ASP A 83 16.54 1.93 9.27
N LEU A 84 15.22 1.91 9.08
CA LEU A 84 14.31 3.07 9.09
C LEU A 84 14.49 4.06 7.93
N ASN A 85 15.41 3.81 7.02
CA ASN A 85 15.63 4.65 5.85
C ASN A 85 15.22 3.98 4.54
N LEU A 86 14.94 4.79 3.51
CA LEU A 86 14.65 4.30 2.18
C LEU A 86 15.92 4.01 1.41
N TYR A 87 15.86 2.94 0.65
CA TYR A 87 16.89 2.50 -0.28
C TYR A 87 16.24 2.12 -1.61
N ARG A 88 17.04 2.15 -2.66
CA ARG A 88 16.67 1.58 -3.95
C ARG A 88 17.76 0.69 -4.51
N MET A 89 17.36 -0.23 -5.38
CA MET A 89 18.27 -1.03 -6.22
C MET A 89 17.71 -1.16 -7.62
N SER A 90 18.54 -1.63 -8.54
CA SER A 90 18.11 -2.00 -9.88
C SER A 90 17.31 -3.30 -9.88
N ARG A 91 16.51 -3.53 -10.93
CA ARG A 91 15.85 -4.85 -11.13
C ARG A 91 16.88 -5.97 -11.26
N GLU A 92 18.02 -5.72 -11.89
CA GLU A 92 19.09 -6.70 -12.05
C GLU A 92 19.66 -7.15 -10.71
N ASP A 93 19.93 -6.21 -9.81
CA ASP A 93 20.40 -6.50 -8.46
C ASP A 93 19.35 -7.24 -7.62
N TYR A 94 18.08 -6.86 -7.78
CA TYR A 94 16.98 -7.61 -7.17
C TYR A 94 16.93 -9.07 -7.63
N GLU A 95 17.11 -9.35 -8.92
CA GLU A 95 17.11 -10.72 -9.44
C GLU A 95 18.34 -11.53 -8.96
N LYS A 96 19.49 -10.87 -8.68
CA LYS A 96 20.62 -11.53 -8.01
C LYS A 96 20.24 -11.94 -6.59
N LEU A 97 19.67 -11.02 -5.79
CA LEU A 97 19.23 -11.30 -4.43
C LEU A 97 18.16 -12.39 -4.34
N LYS A 98 17.32 -12.52 -5.36
CA LYS A 98 16.33 -13.58 -5.43
C LYS A 98 16.96 -14.96 -5.60
N LYS A 99 18.16 -15.03 -6.21
CA LYS A 99 18.92 -16.27 -6.38
C LYS A 99 19.81 -16.54 -5.16
N ASP A 100 20.45 -15.53 -4.64
CA ASP A 100 21.30 -15.57 -3.46
C ASP A 100 21.09 -14.29 -2.62
N ASP A 101 20.45 -14.43 -1.47
CA ASP A 101 20.10 -13.30 -0.57
C ASP A 101 21.35 -12.65 0.07
N LYS A 102 22.53 -13.28 -0.07
CA LYS A 102 23.83 -12.81 0.43
C LYS A 102 24.77 -12.30 -0.67
N ASP A 103 24.28 -12.15 -1.89
CA ASP A 103 25.10 -11.67 -2.99
C ASP A 103 25.67 -10.26 -2.68
N SER A 104 26.98 -10.21 -2.49
CA SER A 104 27.72 -8.98 -2.14
C SER A 104 27.95 -8.04 -3.31
N THR A 105 27.63 -8.46 -4.54
CA THR A 105 27.76 -7.63 -5.74
C THR A 105 26.60 -6.67 -5.95
N VAL A 106 25.57 -6.80 -5.13
CA VAL A 106 24.36 -5.95 -5.18
C VAL A 106 24.66 -4.57 -4.62
N THR A 107 24.22 -3.54 -5.35
CA THR A 107 24.40 -2.15 -4.93
C THR A 107 23.10 -1.57 -4.39
N ASP A 108 23.10 -1.25 -3.10
CA ASP A 108 22.04 -0.50 -2.43
C ASP A 108 22.34 1.00 -2.50
N ILE A 109 21.42 1.80 -3.04
CA ILE A 109 21.50 3.27 -3.04
C ILE A 109 20.59 3.80 -1.95
N GLN A 110 21.17 4.47 -0.96
CA GLN A 110 20.42 5.09 0.12
C GLN A 110 19.76 6.39 -0.36
N LEU A 111 18.44 6.51 -0.14
CA LEU A 111 17.64 7.66 -0.53
C LEU A 111 17.44 8.65 0.63
N THR A 112 17.37 8.16 1.88
CA THR A 112 17.14 9.01 3.05
C THR A 112 18.12 8.69 4.17
N THR A 113 18.35 9.68 5.05
CA THR A 113 19.25 9.57 6.21
C THR A 113 18.59 10.01 7.51
N PHE A 114 17.34 10.43 7.47
CA PHE A 114 16.63 11.00 8.64
C PHE A 114 15.87 9.97 9.47
N GLY A 115 15.79 8.73 8.99
CA GLY A 115 15.00 7.68 9.67
C GLY A 115 15.52 7.39 11.08
N VAL A 116 14.62 7.55 12.05
CA VAL A 116 14.84 7.23 13.45
C VAL A 116 13.64 6.46 14.00
N LYS A 117 13.77 5.89 15.20
CA LYS A 117 12.64 5.24 15.87
C LYS A 117 11.47 6.21 15.98
N ASP A 118 10.26 5.71 15.69
CA ASP A 118 8.99 6.43 15.68
C ASP A 118 8.90 7.56 14.62
N PHE A 119 9.87 7.66 13.71
CA PHE A 119 9.84 8.51 12.52
C PHE A 119 10.76 7.94 11.44
N GLY A 120 10.25 7.04 10.61
CA GLY A 120 11.03 6.39 9.57
C GLY A 120 10.23 5.37 8.76
N PHE A 121 10.90 4.71 7.84
CA PHE A 121 10.30 3.77 6.90
C PHE A 121 10.45 2.33 7.36
N GLY A 122 9.50 1.47 6.95
CA GLY A 122 9.55 0.03 7.26
C GLY A 122 9.27 -0.31 8.71
N GLN A 123 8.68 0.61 9.46
CA GLN A 123 8.18 0.32 10.80
C GLN A 123 6.97 -0.61 10.68
N PRO A 124 6.92 -1.70 11.46
CA PRO A 124 5.76 -2.58 11.44
C PRO A 124 4.55 -1.85 12.01
N TYR A 125 3.42 -1.99 11.33
CA TYR A 125 2.12 -1.53 11.83
C TYR A 125 1.60 -2.48 12.94
N SER A 126 2.51 -3.01 13.74
CA SER A 126 2.22 -4.04 14.74
C SER A 126 2.34 -3.48 16.14
N LEU A 127 1.41 -3.85 16.99
CA LEU A 127 1.41 -3.59 18.43
C LEU A 127 2.57 -4.31 19.18
N LEU A 128 3.49 -4.93 18.46
CA LEU A 128 4.60 -5.68 19.01
C LEU A 128 5.81 -4.79 19.25
N ASN A 129 6.62 -5.20 20.20
CA ASN A 129 7.87 -4.53 20.58
C ASN A 129 8.75 -4.22 19.35
N THR A 130 9.08 -2.95 19.17
CA THR A 130 9.79 -2.43 17.99
C THR A 130 11.32 -2.46 18.14
N ASP A 131 11.87 -3.08 19.18
CA ASP A 131 13.32 -3.08 19.47
C ASP A 131 14.17 -3.79 18.39
N THR A 132 13.53 -4.48 17.43
CA THR A 132 14.21 -5.17 16.33
C THR A 132 14.17 -4.39 15.00
N LEU A 133 13.86 -3.09 15.03
CA LEU A 133 13.66 -2.29 13.82
C LEU A 133 14.94 -2.12 12.98
N CYS A 134 16.07 -1.88 13.66
CA CYS A 134 17.36 -1.65 13.01
C CYS A 134 18.21 -2.93 13.06
N ASN A 135 17.94 -3.88 12.17
CA ASN A 135 18.62 -5.17 12.12
C ASN A 135 19.26 -5.47 10.74
N GLY A 136 19.41 -4.45 9.91
CA GLY A 136 19.97 -4.56 8.55
C GLY A 136 19.10 -5.30 7.55
N LYS A 137 17.92 -5.81 7.94
CA LYS A 137 17.01 -6.52 7.02
C LYS A 137 16.19 -5.54 6.19
N ARG A 138 15.95 -5.91 4.94
CA ARG A 138 15.04 -5.20 4.04
C ARG A 138 13.60 -5.37 4.49
N LYS A 139 12.82 -4.29 4.46
CA LYS A 139 11.42 -4.23 4.89
C LYS A 139 10.60 -3.51 3.84
N GLY A 140 9.33 -3.88 3.74
CA GLY A 140 8.37 -3.22 2.86
C GLY A 140 8.10 -1.78 3.30
N VAL A 141 7.75 -0.96 2.32
CA VAL A 141 7.32 0.42 2.55
C VAL A 141 5.87 0.56 2.14
N TRP A 142 5.02 0.86 3.09
CA TRP A 142 3.61 1.05 2.85
C TRP A 142 3.34 2.43 2.24
N GLY A 143 2.39 2.47 1.32
CA GLY A 143 1.88 3.75 0.83
C GLY A 143 2.73 4.42 -0.25
N ILE A 144 3.78 3.77 -0.79
CA ILE A 144 4.47 4.28 -1.97
C ILE A 144 3.50 4.34 -3.15
N VAL A 145 3.45 5.49 -3.81
CA VAL A 145 2.62 5.72 -5.01
C VAL A 145 3.49 6.39 -6.07
N TRP A 146 3.63 5.73 -7.21
CA TRP A 146 4.53 6.13 -8.30
C TRP A 146 3.85 7.05 -9.33
N SER A 147 4.64 7.92 -9.97
CA SER A 147 4.23 8.56 -11.22
C SER A 147 4.07 7.52 -12.34
N PRO A 148 3.18 7.75 -13.32
CA PRO A 148 2.98 6.81 -14.43
C PRO A 148 4.26 6.51 -15.22
N ASP A 149 5.19 7.46 -15.32
CA ASP A 149 6.47 7.35 -16.03
C ASP A 149 7.62 6.78 -15.17
N SER A 150 7.36 6.40 -13.94
CA SER A 150 8.36 5.84 -13.01
C SER A 150 9.45 6.82 -12.55
N ARG A 151 9.34 8.10 -12.90
CA ARG A 151 10.33 9.10 -12.51
C ARG A 151 10.21 9.50 -11.05
N TYR A 152 8.99 9.67 -10.57
CA TYR A 152 8.72 10.11 -9.20
C TYR A 152 7.97 9.04 -8.42
N PHE A 153 8.15 9.07 -7.12
CA PHE A 153 7.17 8.47 -6.20
C PHE A 153 6.91 9.37 -5.01
N ALA A 154 5.69 9.31 -4.50
CA ALA A 154 5.28 9.96 -3.29
C ALA A 154 5.00 8.94 -2.20
N VAL A 155 5.27 9.29 -0.94
CA VAL A 155 5.02 8.44 0.22
C VAL A 155 4.77 9.31 1.45
N THR A 156 3.89 8.84 2.34
CA THR A 156 3.69 9.46 3.65
C THR A 156 4.50 8.73 4.71
N VAL A 157 5.04 9.48 5.66
CA VAL A 157 5.72 8.97 6.86
C VAL A 157 5.00 9.54 8.07
N GLU A 158 4.77 8.72 9.07
CA GLU A 158 4.17 9.12 10.32
C GLU A 158 5.26 9.42 11.35
N ASP A 159 5.20 10.60 11.98
CA ASP A 159 6.04 11.01 13.08
C ASP A 159 5.28 10.83 14.39
N GLU A 160 5.66 9.82 15.14
CA GLU A 160 5.06 9.49 16.43
C GLU A 160 5.98 9.81 17.62
N ARG A 161 7.11 10.49 17.39
CA ARG A 161 8.11 10.74 18.44
C ARG A 161 7.56 11.52 19.64
N ALA A 162 6.59 12.39 19.42
CA ALA A 162 5.92 13.14 20.47
C ALA A 162 4.80 12.36 21.17
N VAL A 163 4.31 11.28 20.55
CA VAL A 163 3.23 10.46 21.10
C VAL A 163 3.75 9.61 22.26
N LYS A 164 2.96 9.50 23.32
CA LYS A 164 3.33 8.70 24.49
C LYS A 164 3.14 7.21 24.26
N ASP A 165 3.87 6.42 25.01
CA ASP A 165 3.76 4.98 24.98
C ASP A 165 2.56 4.49 25.80
N LEU A 166 1.81 3.55 25.22
CA LEU A 166 0.86 2.70 25.94
C LEU A 166 1.53 1.37 26.26
N TRP A 167 1.35 0.92 27.47
CA TRP A 167 1.92 -0.32 27.98
C TRP A 167 0.86 -1.39 28.10
N VAL A 168 1.11 -2.54 27.49
CA VAL A 168 0.22 -3.70 27.53
C VAL A 168 0.99 -4.91 28.01
N ILE A 169 0.40 -5.65 28.95
CA ILE A 169 0.95 -6.91 29.41
C ILE A 169 0.37 -8.05 28.58
N ASN A 170 1.22 -8.72 27.82
CA ASN A 170 0.86 -9.97 27.15
C ASN A 170 0.95 -11.12 28.18
N SER A 171 -0.18 -11.39 28.85
CA SER A 171 -0.29 -12.43 29.89
C SER A 171 -0.20 -13.85 29.33
N MET A 172 -0.41 -14.03 28.02
CA MET A 172 -0.36 -15.33 27.35
C MET A 172 1.03 -15.70 26.83
N ALA A 173 2.01 -14.80 26.93
CA ALA A 173 3.37 -15.09 26.51
C ALA A 173 4.01 -16.19 27.38
N SER A 174 4.77 -17.08 26.72
CA SER A 174 5.48 -18.18 27.39
C SER A 174 7.00 -17.98 27.24
N PRO A 175 7.81 -18.26 28.26
CA PRO A 175 7.48 -18.89 29.55
C PRO A 175 6.95 -17.92 30.63
N ARG A 176 6.90 -16.62 30.35
CA ARG A 176 6.42 -15.59 31.30
C ARG A 176 5.70 -14.47 30.56
N PRO A 177 4.79 -13.75 31.21
CA PRO A 177 4.21 -12.53 30.66
C PRO A 177 5.28 -11.54 30.20
N THR A 178 5.03 -10.86 29.08
CA THR A 178 5.91 -9.82 28.51
C THR A 178 5.21 -8.46 28.54
N LEU A 179 6.01 -7.40 28.69
CA LEU A 179 5.53 -6.03 28.52
C LEU A 179 5.68 -5.64 27.04
N GLU A 180 4.61 -5.18 26.44
CA GLU A 180 4.58 -4.62 25.09
C GLU A 180 4.29 -3.12 25.17
N THR A 181 5.03 -2.33 24.42
CA THR A 181 4.87 -0.87 24.38
C THR A 181 4.69 -0.43 22.94
N TYR A 182 3.79 0.52 22.72
CA TYR A 182 3.58 1.13 21.40
C TYR A 182 3.03 2.55 21.53
N LYS A 183 3.24 3.37 20.51
CA LYS A 183 2.73 4.73 20.49
C LYS A 183 1.22 4.74 20.40
N TYR A 184 0.57 5.45 21.31
CA TYR A 184 -0.89 5.56 21.33
C TYR A 184 -1.34 6.87 21.95
N GLN A 185 -2.04 7.68 21.17
CA GLN A 185 -2.62 8.91 21.69
C GLN A 185 -3.91 8.61 22.46
N MET A 186 -3.90 8.81 23.76
CA MET A 186 -5.11 8.69 24.56
C MET A 186 -6.09 9.85 24.32
N PRO A 187 -7.40 9.64 24.53
CA PRO A 187 -8.38 10.72 24.47
C PRO A 187 -7.98 11.89 25.38
N GLY A 188 -7.98 13.10 24.84
CA GLY A 188 -7.61 14.33 25.56
C GLY A 188 -6.12 14.69 25.54
N GLU A 189 -5.22 13.81 25.06
CA GLU A 189 -3.83 14.16 24.85
C GLU A 189 -3.65 15.08 23.65
N LYS A 190 -2.68 16.02 23.77
CA LYS A 190 -2.41 17.05 22.75
C LYS A 190 -1.54 16.52 21.62
N GLU A 191 -0.60 15.65 21.96
CA GLU A 191 0.37 15.07 21.04
C GLU A 191 -0.30 13.96 20.24
N ALA A 192 -0.30 14.11 18.91
CA ALA A 192 -0.84 13.15 17.96
C ALA A 192 0.25 12.77 16.96
N PRO A 193 0.12 11.62 16.28
CA PRO A 193 0.94 11.32 15.11
C PRO A 193 0.81 12.43 14.06
N VAL A 194 1.93 12.82 13.45
CA VAL A 194 1.99 13.82 12.38
C VAL A 194 2.41 13.15 11.09
N GLN A 195 1.62 13.29 10.05
CA GLN A 195 1.95 12.72 8.73
C GLN A 195 2.71 13.73 7.87
N HIS A 196 3.89 13.33 7.41
CA HIS A 196 4.73 14.04 6.48
C HIS A 196 4.60 13.43 5.08
N LEU A 197 4.54 14.25 4.05
CA LEU A 197 4.47 13.82 2.66
C LEU A 197 5.78 14.13 1.95
N PHE A 198 6.42 13.11 1.39
CA PHE A 198 7.65 13.23 0.64
C PHE A 198 7.44 12.87 -0.83
N LEU A 199 8.10 13.62 -1.71
CA LEU A 199 8.26 13.32 -3.13
C LEU A 199 9.73 13.01 -3.41
N PHE A 200 9.97 11.91 -4.12
CA PHE A 200 11.30 11.46 -4.53
C PHE A 200 11.44 11.57 -6.05
N ASP A 201 12.58 12.09 -6.54
CA ASP A 201 12.96 12.07 -7.97
C ASP A 201 14.01 10.98 -8.20
N MET A 202 13.68 9.99 -9.01
CA MET A 202 14.56 8.86 -9.30
C MET A 202 15.70 9.19 -10.27
N ASN A 203 15.67 10.35 -10.93
CA ASN A 203 16.72 10.76 -11.84
C ASN A 203 18.00 11.16 -11.09
N ASP A 204 17.85 11.85 -9.97
CA ASP A 204 18.97 12.35 -9.17
C ASP A 204 19.00 11.79 -7.73
N ASN A 205 18.03 10.94 -7.37
CA ASN A 205 17.85 10.39 -6.03
C ASN A 205 17.57 11.44 -4.94
N SER A 206 17.08 12.60 -5.32
CA SER A 206 16.70 13.65 -4.39
C SER A 206 15.28 13.41 -3.83
N TYR A 207 15.01 14.04 -2.70
CA TYR A 207 13.65 14.09 -2.16
C TYR A 207 13.32 15.46 -1.60
N LYS A 208 12.03 15.75 -1.55
CA LYS A 208 11.49 16.99 -1.00
C LYS A 208 10.31 16.67 -0.11
N GLU A 209 10.25 17.28 1.07
CA GLU A 209 9.05 17.30 1.88
C GLU A 209 8.07 18.35 1.32
N ILE A 210 6.81 17.93 1.14
CA ILE A 210 5.72 18.76 0.65
C ILE A 210 4.93 19.29 1.84
N ARG A 211 4.71 20.60 1.91
CA ARG A 211 3.89 21.20 2.97
C ARG A 211 2.42 20.82 2.80
N THR A 212 1.85 20.22 3.83
CA THR A 212 0.48 19.70 3.80
C THR A 212 -0.42 20.25 4.90
N SER A 213 0.12 21.00 5.86
CA SER A 213 -0.56 21.42 7.07
C SER A 213 -1.78 22.31 6.79
N ALA A 214 -2.91 21.99 7.40
CA ALA A 214 -4.11 22.82 7.48
C ALA A 214 -4.95 22.51 8.72
N PHE A 215 -5.07 21.23 9.09
CA PHE A 215 -5.84 20.82 10.25
C PHE A 215 -4.88 20.25 11.31
N LYS A 216 -5.19 20.51 12.56
CA LYS A 216 -4.52 19.82 13.63
C LYS A 216 -4.85 18.32 13.54
N ASP A 217 -3.85 17.45 13.74
CA ASP A 217 -3.99 15.99 13.75
C ASP A 217 -4.64 15.46 12.45
N GLN A 218 -4.25 16.02 11.31
CA GLN A 218 -4.80 15.64 10.01
C GLN A 218 -4.29 14.28 9.53
N THR A 219 -5.12 13.60 8.72
CA THR A 219 -4.73 12.39 7.99
C THR A 219 -4.58 12.69 6.51
N LEU A 220 -3.54 12.16 5.88
CA LEU A 220 -3.25 12.29 4.46
C LEU A 220 -3.44 10.94 3.76
N ARG A 221 -4.10 10.97 2.60
CA ARG A 221 -4.25 9.80 1.74
C ARG A 221 -3.89 10.16 0.31
N LEU A 222 -2.84 9.55 -0.21
CA LEU A 222 -2.46 9.67 -1.62
C LEU A 222 -3.51 8.98 -2.49
N ALA A 223 -4.05 9.71 -3.48
CA ALA A 223 -4.96 9.14 -4.44
C ALA A 223 -4.20 8.29 -5.45
N ARG A 224 -4.66 7.07 -5.67
CA ARG A 224 -4.02 6.10 -6.56
C ARG A 224 -4.99 5.55 -7.59
N LYS A 225 -4.48 5.14 -8.74
CA LYS A 225 -5.27 4.44 -9.74
C LYS A 225 -5.78 3.12 -9.15
N PRO A 226 -7.03 2.74 -9.42
CA PRO A 226 -7.56 1.47 -8.94
C PRO A 226 -6.77 0.32 -9.55
N TRP A 227 -6.49 -0.68 -8.74
CA TRP A 227 -5.86 -1.92 -9.20
C TRP A 227 -6.85 -2.69 -10.07
N ARG A 228 -6.37 -3.27 -11.15
CA ARG A 228 -7.15 -4.22 -11.92
C ARG A 228 -7.26 -5.52 -11.13
N GLN A 229 -8.35 -6.27 -11.33
CA GLN A 229 -8.56 -7.55 -10.64
C GLN A 229 -7.35 -8.50 -10.79
N LYS A 230 -6.79 -8.58 -12.00
CA LYS A 230 -5.61 -9.39 -12.32
C LYS A 230 -4.32 -8.97 -11.61
N ASP A 231 -4.26 -7.75 -11.13
CA ASP A 231 -3.06 -7.19 -10.51
C ASP A 231 -3.09 -7.34 -8.98
N ARG A 232 -4.25 -7.64 -8.40
CA ARG A 232 -4.43 -7.73 -6.93
C ARG A 232 -3.52 -8.76 -6.26
N ASP A 233 -3.27 -9.87 -6.95
CA ASP A 233 -2.48 -10.99 -6.43
C ASP A 233 -1.00 -10.89 -6.85
N ARG A 234 -0.61 -9.84 -7.59
CA ARG A 234 0.76 -9.64 -8.07
C ARG A 234 1.49 -8.63 -7.19
N LYS A 235 2.41 -9.11 -6.37
CA LYS A 235 3.23 -8.27 -5.48
C LYS A 235 4.16 -7.30 -6.23
N GLU A 236 4.42 -7.54 -7.51
CA GLU A 236 5.26 -6.67 -8.38
C GLU A 236 4.52 -5.46 -8.95
N VAL A 237 3.21 -5.42 -8.83
CA VAL A 237 2.46 -4.32 -9.45
C VAL A 237 2.59 -3.06 -8.62
N ALA A 238 3.20 -2.05 -9.24
CA ALA A 238 3.36 -0.75 -8.62
C ALA A 238 2.00 -0.08 -8.38
N SER A 239 1.86 0.57 -7.24
CA SER A 239 0.77 1.50 -7.00
C SER A 239 1.08 2.81 -7.72
N VAL A 240 0.23 3.20 -8.67
CA VAL A 240 0.39 4.42 -9.47
C VAL A 240 -0.58 5.48 -8.98
N TRP A 241 -0.12 6.71 -8.84
CA TRP A 241 -0.95 7.82 -8.39
C TRP A 241 -2.03 8.20 -9.41
N LEU A 242 -3.10 8.76 -8.89
CA LEU A 242 -4.15 9.35 -9.70
C LEU A 242 -3.68 10.72 -10.19
N GLY A 243 -3.64 10.92 -11.51
CA GLY A 243 -3.12 12.13 -12.15
C GLY A 243 -2.23 11.80 -13.35
N ASP A 244 -1.36 12.75 -13.68
CA ASP A 244 -0.37 12.63 -14.76
C ASP A 244 1.07 12.48 -14.22
N ASN A 245 2.09 12.59 -15.08
CA ASN A 245 3.49 12.42 -14.66
C ASN A 245 3.97 13.49 -13.67
N ASN A 246 3.36 14.67 -13.68
CA ASN A 246 3.80 15.81 -12.87
C ASN A 246 2.77 16.24 -11.82
N ARG A 247 1.58 15.67 -11.80
CA ARG A 247 0.52 16.06 -10.89
C ARG A 247 -0.18 14.85 -10.28
N PHE A 248 -0.42 14.92 -8.96
CA PHE A 248 -1.19 13.93 -8.23
C PHE A 248 -2.14 14.58 -7.22
N PHE A 249 -3.00 13.76 -6.64
CA PHE A 249 -4.01 14.21 -5.69
C PHE A 249 -3.82 13.58 -4.31
N VAL A 250 -4.13 14.37 -3.29
CA VAL A 250 -4.06 13.98 -1.89
C VAL A 250 -5.38 14.36 -1.21
N THR A 251 -6.00 13.41 -0.53
CA THR A 251 -7.09 13.71 0.39
C THR A 251 -6.51 14.01 1.77
N ARG A 252 -6.88 15.16 2.32
CA ARG A 252 -6.55 15.60 3.67
C ARG A 252 -7.82 15.64 4.49
N SER A 253 -7.86 14.99 5.63
CA SER A 253 -9.02 15.02 6.53
C SER A 253 -8.65 15.43 7.94
N SER A 254 -9.52 16.17 8.61
CA SER A 254 -9.39 16.46 10.03
C SER A 254 -9.66 15.20 10.86
N ARG A 255 -9.14 15.17 12.09
CA ARG A 255 -9.29 14.02 12.97
C ARG A 255 -10.76 13.72 13.34
N ASP A 256 -11.57 14.76 13.50
CA ASP A 256 -13.00 14.66 13.77
C ASP A 256 -13.84 14.28 12.53
N LEU A 257 -13.19 14.22 11.35
CA LEU A 257 -13.82 13.92 10.07
C LEU A 257 -14.98 14.89 9.69
N HIS A 258 -14.93 16.12 10.20
CA HIS A 258 -15.85 17.19 9.80
C HIS A 258 -15.33 18.00 8.63
N ARG A 259 -14.04 17.87 8.30
CA ARG A 259 -13.36 18.62 7.24
C ARG A 259 -12.57 17.67 6.35
N ILE A 260 -12.88 17.70 5.07
CA ILE A 260 -12.16 16.91 4.05
C ILE A 260 -11.77 17.88 2.94
N ASP A 261 -10.48 17.90 2.60
CA ASP A 261 -9.97 18.60 1.42
C ASP A 261 -9.45 17.58 0.41
N ILE A 262 -9.84 17.70 -0.83
CA ILE A 262 -9.15 17.11 -1.95
C ILE A 262 -8.15 18.15 -2.45
N CYS A 263 -6.88 17.80 -2.40
CA CYS A 263 -5.79 18.68 -2.80
C CYS A 263 -5.10 18.12 -4.05
N SER A 264 -4.61 19.03 -4.89
CA SER A 264 -3.67 18.70 -5.96
C SER A 264 -2.26 19.10 -5.55
N TYR A 265 -1.28 18.39 -6.08
CA TYR A 265 0.13 18.78 -6.03
C TYR A 265 0.71 18.68 -7.43
N THR A 266 1.43 19.70 -7.85
CA THR A 266 2.21 19.72 -9.09
C THR A 266 3.69 19.74 -8.75
N VAL A 267 4.47 18.88 -9.39
CA VAL A 267 5.92 18.78 -9.18
C VAL A 267 6.58 20.14 -9.34
N GLY A 268 7.41 20.51 -8.38
CA GLY A 268 8.04 21.83 -8.29
C GLY A 268 7.37 22.80 -7.34
N GLN A 269 6.12 22.57 -6.93
CA GLN A 269 5.47 23.38 -5.90
C GLN A 269 6.01 23.05 -4.49
N ASP A 270 5.76 23.94 -3.53
CA ASP A 270 6.16 23.75 -2.12
C ASP A 270 5.08 23.10 -1.27
N SER A 271 3.83 23.18 -1.69
CA SER A 271 2.69 22.70 -0.91
C SER A 271 1.59 22.12 -1.79
N ILE A 272 0.76 21.27 -1.20
CA ILE A 272 -0.51 20.86 -1.81
C ILE A 272 -1.48 22.05 -1.86
N CYS A 273 -2.33 22.08 -2.89
CA CYS A 273 -3.36 23.12 -3.09
C CYS A 273 -4.75 22.48 -2.99
N PRO A 274 -5.62 22.91 -2.08
CA PRO A 274 -6.99 22.41 -2.01
C PRO A 274 -7.77 22.82 -3.25
N ILE A 275 -8.47 21.86 -3.87
CA ILE A 275 -9.32 22.04 -5.05
C ILE A 275 -10.79 21.76 -4.74
N ILE A 276 -11.07 20.94 -3.73
CA ILE A 276 -12.40 20.68 -3.22
C ILE A 276 -12.32 20.71 -1.70
N GLU A 277 -13.21 21.47 -1.08
CA GLU A 277 -13.29 21.57 0.38
C GLU A 277 -14.68 21.15 0.84
N GLU A 278 -14.74 20.17 1.73
CA GLU A 278 -15.97 19.75 2.37
C GLU A 278 -15.95 20.07 3.86
N ARG A 279 -17.06 20.65 4.33
CA ARG A 279 -17.25 21.09 5.72
C ARG A 279 -18.64 20.69 6.15
N MET A 280 -18.71 19.79 7.13
CA MET A 280 -19.97 19.31 7.69
C MET A 280 -19.93 19.36 9.21
N ASN A 281 -21.10 19.47 9.84
CA ASN A 281 -21.24 19.41 11.29
C ASN A 281 -21.34 17.96 11.81
N THR A 282 -21.33 16.99 10.89
CA THR A 282 -21.44 15.58 11.15
C THR A 282 -20.22 14.83 10.59
N TYR A 283 -20.04 13.61 11.02
CA TYR A 283 -19.05 12.70 10.49
C TYR A 283 -19.17 12.57 8.97
N GLN A 284 -18.04 12.62 8.28
CA GLN A 284 -17.92 12.39 6.84
C GLN A 284 -17.08 11.14 6.58
N GLU A 285 -17.50 10.32 5.65
CA GLU A 285 -16.72 9.17 5.24
C GLU A 285 -15.69 9.55 4.16
N VAL A 286 -14.41 9.27 4.42
CA VAL A 286 -13.34 9.48 3.43
C VAL A 286 -13.32 8.31 2.45
N ARG A 287 -13.79 8.54 1.23
CA ARG A 287 -13.79 7.57 0.13
C ARG A 287 -12.65 7.80 -0.87
N PRO A 288 -12.19 6.76 -1.57
CA PRO A 288 -11.21 6.91 -2.63
C PRO A 288 -11.72 7.85 -3.73
N LEU A 289 -10.84 8.76 -4.15
CA LEU A 289 -11.08 9.61 -5.32
C LEU A 289 -10.95 8.77 -6.59
N ALA A 290 -11.82 9.00 -7.57
CA ALA A 290 -11.73 8.41 -8.90
C ALA A 290 -11.50 9.49 -9.95
N ALA A 291 -10.85 9.15 -11.07
CA ALA A 291 -10.66 10.04 -12.20
C ALA A 291 -11.26 9.46 -13.48
N VAL A 292 -11.75 10.35 -14.34
CA VAL A 292 -12.28 10.06 -15.66
C VAL A 292 -11.51 10.87 -16.70
N GLY A 293 -11.52 10.46 -17.95
CA GLY A 293 -10.90 11.21 -19.04
C GLY A 293 -9.39 11.45 -18.83
N ASP A 294 -8.63 10.43 -18.49
CA ASP A 294 -7.18 10.50 -18.25
C ASP A 294 -6.77 11.48 -17.14
N GLY A 295 -7.61 11.62 -16.11
CA GLY A 295 -7.33 12.50 -14.97
C GLY A 295 -7.74 13.95 -15.17
N LYS A 296 -8.49 14.27 -16.24
CA LYS A 296 -9.03 15.61 -16.48
C LYS A 296 -10.24 15.91 -15.61
N GLU A 297 -10.96 14.91 -15.18
CA GLU A 297 -12.16 15.01 -14.38
C GLU A 297 -12.03 14.14 -13.14
N LEU A 298 -12.58 14.58 -12.02
CA LEU A 298 -12.58 13.83 -10.76
C LEU A 298 -14.00 13.48 -10.36
N ILE A 299 -14.18 12.27 -9.87
CA ILE A 299 -15.41 11.84 -9.22
C ILE A 299 -15.13 11.71 -7.71
N GLN A 300 -15.91 12.42 -6.93
CA GLN A 300 -15.89 12.34 -5.48
C GLN A 300 -17.24 11.85 -4.97
N TRP A 301 -17.21 10.92 -4.02
CA TRP A 301 -18.35 10.55 -3.22
C TRP A 301 -18.52 11.54 -2.06
N SER A 302 -19.73 12.06 -1.86
CA SER A 302 -20.02 13.05 -0.82
C SER A 302 -21.45 12.96 -0.33
N GLU A 303 -21.66 13.30 0.93
CA GLU A 303 -22.98 13.38 1.59
C GLU A 303 -23.42 14.85 1.84
N ARG A 304 -22.80 15.83 1.15
CA ARG A 304 -23.04 17.27 1.36
C ARG A 304 -24.51 17.69 1.27
N ASP A 305 -25.31 16.97 0.51
CA ASP A 305 -26.75 17.23 0.32
C ASP A 305 -27.64 16.36 1.24
N GLY A 306 -27.05 15.73 2.26
CA GLY A 306 -27.73 14.87 3.21
C GLY A 306 -27.83 13.39 2.79
N TRP A 307 -27.54 13.08 1.56
CA TRP A 307 -27.50 11.72 0.99
C TRP A 307 -26.18 11.47 0.24
N ALA A 308 -25.80 10.22 0.14
CA ALA A 308 -24.59 9.83 -0.58
C ALA A 308 -24.76 9.96 -2.11
N HIS A 309 -24.00 10.84 -2.73
CA HIS A 309 -23.98 11.04 -4.17
C HIS A 309 -22.57 11.04 -4.73
N LEU A 310 -22.45 10.81 -6.03
CA LEU A 310 -21.20 10.98 -6.78
C LEU A 310 -21.23 12.35 -7.46
N TYR A 311 -20.22 13.15 -7.20
CA TYR A 311 -20.05 14.47 -7.77
C TYR A 311 -18.93 14.45 -8.80
N LEU A 312 -19.22 14.90 -10.01
CA LEU A 312 -18.25 15.04 -11.10
C LEU A 312 -17.72 16.49 -11.11
N TYR A 313 -16.40 16.62 -10.99
CA TYR A 313 -15.70 17.89 -11.13
C TYR A 313 -15.00 17.94 -12.47
N LEU A 314 -15.44 18.90 -13.31
CA LEU A 314 -14.92 19.11 -14.66
C LEU A 314 -13.75 20.08 -14.61
N SER A 315 -12.70 19.77 -15.34
CA SER A 315 -11.53 20.64 -15.55
C SER A 315 -10.93 21.22 -14.26
N LEU A 316 -9.91 20.54 -13.73
CA LEU A 316 -9.11 21.02 -12.59
C LEU A 316 -8.15 22.15 -12.98
N ILE A 317 -8.43 22.86 -14.06
CA ILE A 317 -7.75 24.09 -14.44
C ILE A 317 -8.50 25.20 -13.70
N HIS A 318 -7.77 25.87 -12.83
CA HIS A 318 -8.26 26.97 -12.04
C HIS A 318 -9.24 27.88 -12.78
N ILE A 319 -10.39 28.06 -12.17
CA ILE A 319 -11.11 29.32 -12.29
C ILE A 319 -10.58 30.24 -11.18
#